data_9e5da8d97734d93b6821e515f399fd16
#
_entry.id   9e5da8d97734d93b6821e515f399fd16
#
_cell.length_a   1.000
_cell.length_b   1.000
_cell.length_c   1.000
_cell.angle_alpha   90.00
_cell.angle_beta   90.00
_cell.angle_gamma   90.00
#
_symmetry.space_group_name_H-M   'P 1'
#
loop_
_entity.id
_entity.type
_entity.pdbx_description
1 polymer ?
#
loop_
_entity_poly.entity_id
_entity_poly.type
_entity_poly.pdbx_seq_one_letter_code
_entity_poly.pdbx_strand_id
1 'polypeptide(L)'
;LNVAIEKIIVAALEKAKAKEKDDESVVKKREVDNSGFANNKGALSWPVSKGRITGYFGTHPHPTIKNVEISNNGIDFTLPASDDVNSVYDGEVVGVTSIPGFKNMVIVKHGSYYTVYSKLDGVSVSKGQKIKRNQPIGSVTVGTDGNAELHFELWKDKTKLNPQLWFNK
;
A
#
# COMPACT_ATOMS: atom_id res chain seq x y z
N LEU A 1 -6.05 7.06 10.65
CA LEU A 1 -5.36 6.53 9.47
C LEU A 1 -6.33 6.17 8.35
N ASN A 2 -7.35 5.35 8.63
CA ASN A 2 -8.32 4.87 7.63
C ASN A 2 -9.03 5.99 6.90
N VAL A 3 -9.49 7.03 7.61
CA VAL A 3 -10.21 8.16 7.01
C VAL A 3 -9.35 8.92 6.00
N ALA A 4 -8.06 9.10 6.28
CA ALA A 4 -7.14 9.77 5.37
C ALA A 4 -6.89 8.94 4.10
N ILE A 5 -6.71 7.63 4.24
CA ILE A 5 -6.54 6.70 3.13
C ILE A 5 -7.81 6.67 2.27
N GLU A 6 -8.98 6.51 2.89
CA GLU A 6 -10.27 6.50 2.19
C GLU A 6 -10.51 7.79 1.41
N LYS A 7 -10.22 8.95 1.98
CA LYS A 7 -10.35 10.25 1.27
C LYS A 7 -9.49 10.32 0.02
N ILE A 8 -8.24 9.86 0.10
CA ILE A 8 -7.31 9.89 -1.05
C ILE A 8 -7.79 8.92 -2.13
N ILE A 9 -8.21 7.71 -1.75
CA ILE A 9 -8.74 6.70 -2.68
C ILE A 9 -10.04 7.19 -3.34
N VAL A 10 -10.97 7.75 -2.57
CA VAL A 10 -12.23 8.31 -3.10
C VAL A 10 -11.94 9.46 -4.07
N ALA A 11 -11.05 10.38 -3.73
CA ALA A 11 -10.66 11.47 -4.61
C ALA A 11 -10.02 10.96 -5.91
N ALA A 12 -9.21 9.92 -5.85
CA ALA A 12 -8.63 9.27 -7.03
C ALA A 12 -9.69 8.57 -7.89
N LEU A 13 -10.69 7.93 -7.27
CA LEU A 13 -11.81 7.29 -7.97
C LEU A 13 -12.70 8.32 -8.69
N GLU A 14 -13.02 9.44 -8.04
CA GLU A 14 -13.82 10.51 -8.62
C GLU A 14 -13.13 11.18 -9.81
N LYS A 15 -11.83 11.46 -9.67
CA LYS A 15 -10.99 11.98 -10.76
C LYS A 15 -10.95 11.03 -11.95
N ALA A 16 -10.95 9.76 -11.67
CA ALA A 16 -10.97 8.70 -12.66
C ALA A 16 -12.30 8.66 -13.41
N LYS A 17 -13.45 8.76 -12.70
CA LYS A 17 -14.79 8.81 -13.29
C LYS A 17 -15.05 10.07 -14.12
N ALA A 18 -14.50 11.21 -13.72
CA ALA A 18 -14.60 12.47 -14.47
C ALA A 18 -13.86 12.40 -15.82
N LYS A 19 -12.75 11.65 -15.91
CA LYS A 19 -12.06 11.38 -17.17
C LYS A 19 -12.78 10.37 -18.08
N GLU A 20 -13.60 9.48 -17.52
CA GLU A 20 -14.36 8.48 -18.28
C GLU A 20 -15.51 9.06 -19.11
N LYS A 21 -16.04 10.24 -18.74
CA LYS A 21 -17.10 10.91 -19.50
C LYS A 21 -16.62 11.44 -20.86
N ASP A 22 -15.32 11.56 -21.08
CA ASP A 22 -14.72 12.16 -22.28
C ASP A 22 -14.07 11.19 -23.27
N ASP A 23 -13.87 9.88 -22.93
CA ASP A 23 -13.16 8.95 -23.85
C ASP A 23 -13.43 7.47 -23.56
N GLU A 24 -14.16 6.79 -24.48
CA GLU A 24 -14.36 5.32 -24.45
C GLU A 24 -13.06 4.50 -24.54
N SER A 25 -11.98 5.07 -25.07
CA SER A 25 -10.68 4.41 -25.16
C SER A 25 -9.99 4.22 -23.80
N VAL A 26 -10.34 5.04 -22.81
CA VAL A 26 -9.83 4.98 -21.45
C VAL A 26 -10.40 3.79 -20.67
N VAL A 27 -11.65 3.41 -20.96
CA VAL A 27 -12.31 2.26 -20.30
C VAL A 27 -11.60 0.96 -20.69
N LYS A 28 -11.29 0.77 -21.97
CA LYS A 28 -10.53 -0.40 -22.47
C LYS A 28 -9.12 -0.50 -21.89
N LYS A 29 -8.44 0.66 -21.72
CA LYS A 29 -7.08 0.72 -21.15
C LYS A 29 -7.07 0.41 -19.65
N ARG A 30 -8.17 0.67 -18.95
CA ARG A 30 -8.33 0.36 -17.51
C ARG A 30 -8.64 -1.11 -17.26
N GLU A 31 -9.45 -1.74 -18.08
CA GLU A 31 -9.69 -3.18 -17.99
C GLU A 31 -8.38 -3.95 -18.20
N VAL A 32 -7.51 -3.47 -19.10
CA VAL A 32 -6.18 -4.04 -19.36
C VAL A 32 -5.25 -3.80 -18.14
N ASP A 33 -5.25 -2.62 -17.55
CA ASP A 33 -4.44 -2.32 -16.36
C ASP A 33 -4.91 -3.11 -15.14
N ASN A 34 -6.22 -3.27 -14.96
CA ASN A 34 -6.80 -4.09 -13.89
C ASN A 34 -6.44 -5.57 -14.03
N SER A 35 -6.42 -6.10 -15.24
CA SER A 35 -6.06 -7.50 -15.49
C SER A 35 -4.59 -7.77 -15.15
N GLY A 36 -3.70 -6.81 -15.42
CA GLY A 36 -2.28 -6.91 -15.10
C GLY A 36 -2.01 -7.09 -13.61
N PHE A 37 -2.56 -6.21 -12.78
CA PHE A 37 -2.40 -6.32 -11.33
C PHE A 37 -3.12 -7.54 -10.75
N ALA A 38 -4.36 -7.77 -11.15
CA ALA A 38 -5.17 -8.91 -10.68
C ALA A 38 -4.53 -10.27 -10.99
N ASN A 39 -3.91 -10.39 -12.16
CA ASN A 39 -3.22 -11.61 -12.58
C ASN A 39 -1.94 -11.90 -11.78
N ASN A 40 -1.43 -10.95 -11.02
CA ASN A 40 -0.28 -11.12 -10.16
C ASN A 40 -0.62 -11.49 -8.71
N LYS A 41 -1.86 -11.89 -8.44
CA LYS A 41 -2.23 -12.42 -7.12
C LYS A 41 -1.40 -13.67 -6.77
N GLY A 42 -0.69 -13.61 -5.65
CA GLY A 42 0.24 -14.66 -5.23
C GLY A 42 1.64 -14.57 -5.87
N ALA A 43 1.89 -13.55 -6.69
CA ALA A 43 3.15 -13.35 -7.41
C ALA A 43 3.77 -11.96 -7.20
N LEU A 44 3.17 -11.11 -6.37
CA LEU A 44 3.76 -9.81 -6.06
C LEU A 44 5.02 -9.97 -5.21
N SER A 45 6.05 -9.20 -5.54
CA SER A 45 7.26 -9.13 -4.73
C SER A 45 6.98 -8.37 -3.43
N TRP A 46 7.69 -8.71 -2.39
CA TRP A 46 7.64 -7.95 -1.13
C TRP A 46 8.13 -6.51 -1.36
N PRO A 47 7.54 -5.54 -0.66
CA PRO A 47 7.95 -4.14 -0.79
C PRO A 47 9.29 -3.82 -0.13
N VAL A 48 9.84 -4.75 0.63
CA VAL A 48 11.11 -4.67 1.35
C VAL A 48 11.98 -5.88 1.05
N SER A 49 13.31 -5.71 1.11
CA SER A 49 14.25 -6.79 0.79
C SER A 49 14.49 -7.75 1.96
N LYS A 50 14.24 -7.28 3.17
CA LYS A 50 14.50 -8.00 4.43
C LYS A 50 13.32 -7.83 5.37
N GLY A 51 13.22 -8.71 6.36
CA GLY A 51 12.21 -8.61 7.40
C GLY A 51 11.24 -9.78 7.44
N ARG A 52 10.25 -9.64 8.30
CA ARG A 52 9.19 -10.61 8.51
C ARG A 52 7.84 -9.91 8.72
N ILE A 53 6.77 -10.59 8.41
CA ILE A 53 5.43 -10.13 8.74
C ILE A 53 5.20 -10.35 10.23
N THR A 54 4.82 -9.31 10.95
CA THR A 54 4.56 -9.30 12.38
C THR A 54 3.14 -8.88 12.74
N GLY A 55 2.46 -8.18 11.84
CA GLY A 55 1.05 -7.85 11.96
C GLY A 55 0.27 -8.43 10.78
N TYR A 56 -0.87 -9.06 11.07
CA TYR A 56 -1.69 -9.78 10.11
C TYR A 56 -3.01 -9.07 9.86
N PHE A 57 -3.52 -9.19 8.64
CA PHE A 57 -4.80 -8.62 8.23
C PHE A 57 -5.98 -9.24 8.99
N GLY A 58 -6.94 -8.39 9.34
CA GLY A 58 -8.19 -8.78 10.00
C GLY A 58 -8.19 -8.51 11.50
N THR A 59 -9.16 -9.09 12.18
CA THR A 59 -9.32 -8.95 13.63
C THR A 59 -8.80 -10.22 14.32
N HIS A 60 -7.92 -10.02 15.28
CA HIS A 60 -7.24 -11.08 16.02
C HIS A 60 -7.28 -10.81 17.53
N PRO A 61 -7.34 -11.85 18.38
CA PRO A 61 -7.18 -11.67 19.81
C PRO A 61 -5.83 -11.02 20.16
N HIS A 62 -5.84 -10.14 21.14
CA HIS A 62 -4.60 -9.55 21.63
C HIS A 62 -3.70 -10.63 22.27
N PRO A 63 -2.39 -10.70 21.91
CA PRO A 63 -1.54 -11.81 22.33
C PRO A 63 -1.36 -11.91 23.86
N THR A 64 -1.51 -10.81 24.59
CA THR A 64 -1.24 -10.75 26.03
C THR A 64 -2.41 -10.27 26.89
N ILE A 65 -3.39 -9.60 26.30
CA ILE A 65 -4.53 -9.03 27.02
C ILE A 65 -5.79 -9.82 26.68
N LYS A 66 -6.36 -10.49 27.67
CA LYS A 66 -7.62 -11.27 27.52
C LYS A 66 -8.79 -10.35 27.16
N ASN A 67 -9.68 -10.83 26.29
CA ASN A 67 -10.90 -10.14 25.86
C ASN A 67 -10.65 -8.81 25.11
N VAL A 68 -9.45 -8.59 24.56
CA VAL A 68 -9.12 -7.47 23.69
C VAL A 68 -8.80 -8.01 22.31
N GLU A 69 -9.36 -7.39 21.29
CA GLU A 69 -9.10 -7.70 19.89
C GLU A 69 -8.29 -6.58 19.25
N ILE A 70 -7.38 -6.95 18.34
CA ILE A 70 -6.62 -6.03 17.49
C ILE A 70 -7.17 -6.16 16.08
N SER A 71 -7.53 -5.04 15.47
CA SER A 71 -7.92 -4.99 14.06
C SER A 71 -6.83 -4.34 13.23
N ASN A 72 -6.43 -5.01 12.15
CA ASN A 72 -5.42 -4.51 11.21
C ASN A 72 -6.00 -4.52 9.78
N ASN A 73 -5.93 -3.39 9.11
CA ASN A 73 -6.45 -3.23 7.75
C ASN A 73 -5.46 -3.65 6.65
N GLY A 74 -4.27 -4.06 7.04
CA GLY A 74 -3.21 -4.51 6.17
C GLY A 74 -2.30 -5.48 6.89
N ILE A 75 -1.02 -5.42 6.58
CA ILE A 75 0.03 -6.21 7.24
C ILE A 75 1.16 -5.30 7.69
N ASP A 76 1.85 -5.69 8.73
CA ASP A 76 3.04 -5.01 9.23
C ASP A 76 4.28 -5.86 8.98
N PHE A 77 5.32 -5.23 8.45
CA PHE A 77 6.64 -5.79 8.34
C PHE A 77 7.55 -5.22 9.41
N THR A 78 8.28 -6.07 10.09
CA THR A 78 9.38 -5.69 10.98
C THR A 78 10.70 -6.10 10.36
N LEU A 79 11.62 -5.13 10.24
CA LEU A 79 12.91 -5.29 9.61
C LEU A 79 14.02 -5.12 10.66
N PRO A 80 15.06 -5.95 10.62
CA PRO A 80 16.21 -5.84 11.55
C PRO A 80 17.17 -4.71 11.20
N ALA A 81 16.97 -4.04 10.06
CA ALA A 81 17.80 -2.95 9.56
C ALA A 81 16.98 -1.98 8.72
N SER A 82 17.48 -0.77 8.54
CA SER A 82 16.93 0.18 7.60
C SER A 82 16.94 -0.38 6.18
N ASP A 83 15.91 -0.11 5.40
CA ASP A 83 15.75 -0.61 4.04
C ASP A 83 14.97 0.38 3.17
N ASP A 84 15.17 0.28 1.86
CA ASP A 84 14.32 0.95 0.89
C ASP A 84 12.98 0.22 0.76
N VAL A 85 11.93 1.01 0.56
CA VAL A 85 10.59 0.50 0.28
C VAL A 85 10.31 0.66 -1.20
N ASN A 86 9.98 -0.45 -1.86
CA ASN A 86 9.77 -0.51 -3.29
C ASN A 86 8.31 -0.71 -3.64
N SER A 87 7.88 -0.16 -4.77
CA SER A 87 6.55 -0.43 -5.29
C SER A 87 6.41 -1.90 -5.68
N VAL A 88 5.31 -2.51 -5.27
CA VAL A 88 5.03 -3.94 -5.57
C VAL A 88 4.61 -4.16 -7.03
N TYR A 89 4.19 -3.10 -7.72
CA TYR A 89 3.74 -3.16 -9.12
C TYR A 89 3.81 -1.78 -9.79
N ASP A 90 3.71 -1.77 -11.13
CA ASP A 90 3.61 -0.55 -11.93
C ASP A 90 2.36 0.26 -11.55
N GLY A 91 2.47 1.57 -11.46
CA GLY A 91 1.34 2.42 -11.12
C GLY A 91 1.66 3.91 -11.12
N GLU A 92 0.75 4.66 -10.54
CA GLU A 92 0.85 6.11 -10.38
C GLU A 92 0.65 6.50 -8.92
N VAL A 93 1.50 7.36 -8.41
CA VAL A 93 1.37 7.92 -7.05
C VAL A 93 0.18 8.86 -7.00
N VAL A 94 -0.84 8.51 -6.23
CA VAL A 94 -2.06 9.33 -6.07
C VAL A 94 -2.11 10.08 -4.75
N GLY A 95 -1.26 9.73 -3.81
CA GLY A 95 -1.18 10.41 -2.52
C GLY A 95 0.21 10.29 -1.89
N VAL A 96 0.69 11.41 -1.37
CA VAL A 96 1.84 11.49 -0.47
C VAL A 96 1.43 12.39 0.68
N THR A 97 1.46 11.89 1.90
CA THR A 97 1.06 12.65 3.08
C THR A 97 1.81 12.21 4.32
N SER A 98 1.82 13.07 5.33
CA SER A 98 2.35 12.74 6.64
C SER A 98 1.20 12.71 7.64
N ILE A 99 1.14 11.65 8.44
CA ILE A 99 0.08 11.45 9.43
C ILE A 99 0.72 11.33 10.82
N PRO A 100 0.28 12.13 11.81
CA PRO A 100 0.76 12.01 13.17
C PRO A 100 0.64 10.58 13.72
N GLY A 101 1.71 10.03 14.24
CA GLY A 101 1.79 8.65 14.75
C GLY A 101 2.03 7.56 13.69
N PHE A 102 1.95 7.89 12.39
CA PHE A 102 2.16 6.94 11.28
C PHE A 102 3.24 7.37 10.29
N LYS A 103 3.98 8.44 10.61
CA LYS A 103 5.03 9.01 9.75
C LYS A 103 4.50 9.37 8.36
N ASN A 104 5.30 9.13 7.32
CA ASN A 104 4.90 9.41 5.95
C ASN A 104 4.19 8.22 5.31
N MET A 105 3.28 8.53 4.40
CA MET A 105 2.48 7.56 3.67
C MET A 105 2.50 7.87 2.17
N VAL A 106 2.64 6.83 1.36
CA VAL A 106 2.51 6.87 -0.09
C VAL A 106 1.39 5.95 -0.52
N ILE A 107 0.53 6.42 -1.41
CA ILE A 107 -0.54 5.63 -2.02
C ILE A 107 -0.29 5.56 -3.52
N VAL A 108 -0.25 4.34 -4.04
CA VAL A 108 -0.04 4.04 -5.46
C VAL A 108 -1.30 3.41 -6.03
N LYS A 109 -1.72 3.90 -7.18
CA LYS A 109 -2.85 3.38 -7.94
C LYS A 109 -2.39 2.43 -9.03
N HIS A 110 -3.03 1.26 -9.11
CA HIS A 110 -2.80 0.22 -10.12
C HIS A 110 -4.14 -0.16 -10.76
N GLY A 111 -4.70 0.68 -11.62
CA GLY A 111 -6.05 0.51 -12.13
C GLY A 111 -7.11 0.70 -11.05
N SER A 112 -7.88 -0.33 -10.70
CA SER A 112 -8.85 -0.33 -9.58
C SER A 112 -8.24 -0.70 -8.24
N TYR A 113 -6.96 -1.07 -8.22
CA TYR A 113 -6.25 -1.45 -6.99
C TYR A 113 -5.40 -0.29 -6.48
N TYR A 114 -5.23 -0.25 -5.16
CA TYR A 114 -4.40 0.72 -4.47
C TYR A 114 -3.49 0.02 -3.48
N THR A 115 -2.23 0.38 -3.45
CA THR A 115 -1.29 -0.05 -2.43
C THR A 115 -0.91 1.13 -1.56
N VAL A 116 -0.90 0.92 -0.26
CA VAL A 116 -0.60 1.93 0.75
C VAL A 116 0.65 1.53 1.51
N TYR A 117 1.61 2.42 1.56
CA TYR A 117 2.88 2.25 2.27
C TYR A 117 2.94 3.31 3.36
N SER A 118 2.89 2.91 4.61
CA SER A 118 2.90 3.81 5.78
C SER A 118 4.08 3.53 6.68
N LYS A 119 4.30 4.40 7.65
CA LYS A 119 5.44 4.42 8.58
C LYS A 119 6.78 4.65 7.87
N LEU A 120 6.75 5.34 6.72
CA LEU A 120 7.96 5.71 6.00
C LEU A 120 8.69 6.86 6.70
N ASP A 121 9.99 6.72 6.90
CA ASP A 121 10.85 7.78 7.39
C ASP A 121 11.23 8.76 6.28
N GLY A 122 11.46 8.25 5.06
CA GLY A 122 11.72 9.04 3.87
C GLY A 122 10.78 8.70 2.73
N VAL A 123 10.50 9.69 1.88
CA VAL A 123 9.71 9.55 0.64
C VAL A 123 10.52 10.08 -0.52
N SER A 124 10.65 9.29 -1.60
CA SER A 124 11.43 9.63 -2.79
C SER A 124 10.58 9.89 -4.04
N VAL A 125 9.26 9.89 -3.90
CA VAL A 125 8.30 10.10 -4.99
C VAL A 125 7.34 11.23 -4.69
N SER A 126 6.71 11.75 -5.73
CA SER A 126 5.72 12.83 -5.64
C SER A 126 4.37 12.38 -6.22
N LYS A 127 3.29 13.01 -5.76
CA LYS A 127 1.95 12.80 -6.30
C LYS A 127 1.92 13.07 -7.81
N GLY A 128 1.32 12.16 -8.57
CA GLY A 128 1.25 12.20 -10.02
C GLY A 128 2.40 11.49 -10.75
N GLN A 129 3.43 11.08 -10.02
CA GLN A 129 4.57 10.37 -10.59
C GLN A 129 4.18 8.94 -10.98
N LYS A 130 4.54 8.54 -12.20
CA LYS A 130 4.44 7.14 -12.62
C LYS A 130 5.64 6.36 -12.10
N ILE A 131 5.39 5.19 -11.58
CA ILE A 131 6.40 4.31 -11.02
C ILE A 131 6.31 2.90 -11.60
N LYS A 132 7.42 2.20 -11.56
CA LYS A 132 7.55 0.82 -12.02
C LYS A 132 7.62 -0.15 -10.84
N ARG A 133 7.30 -1.40 -11.10
CA ARG A 133 7.53 -2.52 -10.17
C ARG A 133 8.99 -2.50 -9.67
N ASN A 134 9.17 -2.71 -8.39
CA ASN A 134 10.47 -2.69 -7.70
C ASN A 134 11.19 -1.33 -7.70
N GLN A 135 10.54 -0.27 -8.11
CA GLN A 135 11.11 1.08 -8.02
C GLN A 135 11.02 1.59 -6.57
N PRO A 136 12.11 2.14 -6.01
CA PRO A 136 12.07 2.74 -4.67
C PRO A 136 11.10 3.92 -4.59
N ILE A 137 10.27 3.93 -3.55
CA ILE A 137 9.29 4.98 -3.27
C ILE A 137 9.55 5.70 -1.95
N GLY A 138 10.33 5.11 -1.09
CA GLY A 138 10.69 5.65 0.22
C GLY A 138 11.61 4.72 0.96
N SER A 139 11.76 4.97 2.25
CA SER A 139 12.62 4.20 3.13
C SER A 139 12.06 4.08 4.53
N VAL A 140 12.43 3.03 5.23
CA VAL A 140 12.20 2.83 6.66
C VAL A 140 13.53 2.77 7.39
N THR A 141 13.59 3.40 8.56
CA THR A 141 14.81 3.51 9.35
C THR A 141 14.62 2.80 10.69
N VAL A 142 15.68 2.19 11.17
CA VAL A 142 15.70 1.55 12.49
C VAL A 142 15.44 2.59 13.58
N GLY A 143 14.43 2.32 14.40
CA GLY A 143 14.08 3.12 15.56
C GLY A 143 14.92 2.79 16.79
N THR A 144 14.54 3.37 17.93
CA THR A 144 15.23 3.18 19.22
C THR A 144 15.12 1.76 19.76
N ASP A 145 14.13 0.99 19.31
CA ASP A 145 13.92 -0.42 19.63
C ASP A 145 14.78 -1.39 18.79
N GLY A 146 15.60 -0.85 17.86
CA GLY A 146 16.48 -1.62 16.99
C GLY A 146 15.78 -2.24 15.77
N ASN A 147 14.53 -1.87 15.49
CA ASN A 147 13.76 -2.37 14.36
C ASN A 147 13.24 -1.22 13.48
N ALA A 148 13.11 -1.48 12.18
CA ALA A 148 12.35 -0.67 11.26
C ALA A 148 10.99 -1.31 11.01
N GLU A 149 9.97 -0.51 10.73
CA GLU A 149 8.61 -0.98 10.48
C GLU A 149 8.02 -0.39 9.21
N LEU A 150 7.30 -1.22 8.47
CA LEU A 150 6.48 -0.82 7.33
C LEU A 150 5.06 -1.35 7.54
N HIS A 151 4.06 -0.48 7.41
CA HIS A 151 2.66 -0.89 7.32
C HIS A 151 2.22 -0.85 5.85
N PHE A 152 1.64 -1.95 5.37
CA PHE A 152 1.21 -2.11 3.99
C PHE A 152 -0.26 -2.50 3.92
N GLU A 153 -1.02 -1.77 3.10
CA GLU A 153 -2.42 -2.09 2.81
C GLU A 153 -2.64 -2.29 1.32
N LEU A 154 -3.57 -3.17 0.98
CA LEU A 154 -4.05 -3.40 -0.38
C LEU A 154 -5.56 -3.18 -0.43
N TRP A 155 -5.98 -2.34 -1.36
CA TRP A 155 -7.39 -1.99 -1.57
C TRP A 155 -7.80 -2.28 -3.02
N LYS A 156 -9.03 -2.72 -3.19
CA LYS A 156 -9.72 -2.71 -4.49
C LYS A 156 -10.90 -1.76 -4.40
N ASP A 157 -10.87 -0.66 -5.16
CA ASP A 157 -11.80 0.45 -5.02
C ASP A 157 -11.85 0.94 -3.55
N LYS A 158 -12.94 0.73 -2.84
CA LYS A 158 -13.10 1.10 -1.42
C LYS A 158 -12.99 -0.09 -0.45
N THR A 159 -12.64 -1.28 -0.95
CA THR A 159 -12.59 -2.50 -0.16
C THR A 159 -11.16 -2.87 0.19
N LYS A 160 -10.90 -3.11 1.46
CA LYS A 160 -9.61 -3.61 1.96
C LYS A 160 -9.47 -5.10 1.67
N LEU A 161 -8.31 -5.49 1.19
CA LEU A 161 -7.98 -6.88 0.87
C LEU A 161 -6.86 -7.38 1.77
N ASN A 162 -6.81 -8.70 2.00
CA ASN A 162 -5.70 -9.31 2.71
C ASN A 162 -4.45 -9.36 1.82
N PRO A 163 -3.40 -8.56 2.11
CA PRO A 163 -2.22 -8.47 1.27
C PRO A 163 -1.40 -9.76 1.20
N GLN A 164 -1.43 -10.60 2.23
CA GLN A 164 -0.68 -11.86 2.27
C GLN A 164 -1.04 -12.82 1.13
N LEU A 165 -2.29 -12.76 0.65
CA LEU A 165 -2.76 -13.59 -0.46
C LEU A 165 -2.18 -13.16 -1.82
N TRP A 166 -1.53 -12.00 -1.87
CA TRP A 166 -1.02 -11.40 -3.09
C TRP A 166 0.49 -11.52 -3.26
N PHE A 167 1.20 -11.69 -2.17
CA PHE A 167 2.66 -11.86 -2.20
C PHE A 167 3.07 -13.29 -2.59
N ASN A 168 4.22 -13.38 -3.27
CA ASN A 168 4.88 -14.66 -3.49
C ASN A 168 5.29 -15.28 -2.14
N LYS A 169 5.27 -16.59 -2.08
CA LYS A 169 5.71 -17.36 -0.90
C LYS A 169 7.23 -17.46 -0.86
#